data_4f211f7e0c25a69f27c47728d95d68cd
#
_entry.id   4f211f7e0c25a69f27c47728d95d68cd
#
_cell.length_a   1.000
_cell.length_b   1.000
_cell.length_c   1.000
_cell.angle_alpha   90.00
_cell.angle_beta   90.00
_cell.angle_gamma   90.00
#
_symmetry.space_group_name_H-M   'P 1'
#
loop_
_entity.id
_entity.type
_entity.pdbx_description
1 polymer ?
#
loop_
_entity_poly.entity_id
_entity_poly.type
_entity_poly.pdbx_seq_one_letter_code
_entity_poly.pdbx_strand_id
1 'polypeptide(L)'
;MKRKSLAAAILLMCALPLSKAQTINAASCSASAVQAAFNAVTNSTTTVNIPAGTCTWMTHVSLMIPSGNTNLSILGAGSLSTTGGGDVTVIVDGDTTDGNYLLQIGTNPTTSAHVRLAGFTLQGGGGGDKENGILAVGGFSHNFRLDHFHLNSSTYGTANNPGQNAVIRLTNWIFGVMDHCVVEASAAIEVWMDEYNNNGNDGAGYASWADNSNFGSGNAFFMENNTFNDNQGKQSEFMDDCYAGGRIVIRFNTMNNDDVQTHPTGGAGQLRGCRTEEIYKNTFNGSNAAPTTNVFWDSSGTALVWGNSAPTGYINMLNLHSMRISNSTYPQTAPPNGWGYCGTSFNGSGSGWDQNSSAGTGYRCLDEPGAGKSDLLQNWFPTTCDVTSGGCTSKIYAGTWPHQALEPVYEWLNVWNTVPGYPGAEVSNSYAPALSENVDWYQNNASFAGSSGIGSGTLAARPATCTAGVAYWATDQGNWNQSGTGAQGELFVCSATNTWSLYYTPYTYPHPLAAGTAPAPPVSVQGTIVSQ
;
A
#
# COMPACT_ATOMS: atom_id res chain seq x y z
N MET A 1 -25.05 -38.44 65.54
CA MET A 1 -24.73 -39.08 64.22
C MET A 1 -25.25 -38.18 63.12
N LYS A 2 -24.41 -37.40 62.49
CA LYS A 2 -24.80 -36.56 61.33
C LYS A 2 -24.10 -37.15 60.09
N ARG A 3 -24.85 -37.68 59.17
CA ARG A 3 -24.36 -38.16 57.86
C ARG A 3 -24.11 -36.96 56.96
N LYS A 4 -22.88 -36.83 56.47
CA LYS A 4 -22.51 -35.90 55.40
C LYS A 4 -22.66 -36.61 54.06
N SER A 5 -23.59 -36.13 53.22
CA SER A 5 -23.71 -36.57 51.83
C SER A 5 -22.65 -35.85 51.01
N LEU A 6 -21.78 -36.61 50.35
CA LEU A 6 -20.78 -36.13 49.42
C LEU A 6 -21.40 -36.19 48.03
N ALA A 7 -21.71 -35.02 47.46
CA ALA A 7 -22.20 -34.92 46.09
C ALA A 7 -20.96 -34.90 45.13
N ALA A 8 -20.82 -35.95 44.35
CA ALA A 8 -19.79 -36.01 43.29
C ALA A 8 -20.31 -35.24 42.05
N ALA A 9 -19.70 -34.11 41.77
CA ALA A 9 -19.94 -33.38 40.50
C ALA A 9 -19.17 -34.07 39.40
N ILE A 10 -19.87 -34.72 38.49
CA ILE A 10 -19.31 -35.26 37.24
C ILE A 10 -19.10 -34.11 36.28
N LEU A 11 -17.84 -33.74 36.08
CA LEU A 11 -17.45 -32.75 35.08
C LEU A 11 -17.48 -33.41 33.70
N LEU A 12 -18.55 -33.20 32.96
CA LEU A 12 -18.69 -33.64 31.58
C LEU A 12 -17.80 -32.74 30.70
N MET A 13 -16.54 -33.12 30.49
CA MET A 13 -15.69 -32.49 29.48
C MET A 13 -16.27 -32.85 28.11
N CYS A 14 -17.02 -31.94 27.50
CA CYS A 14 -17.28 -31.98 26.06
C CYS A 14 -15.95 -31.81 25.34
N ALA A 15 -15.35 -32.91 24.91
CA ALA A 15 -14.28 -32.90 23.93
C ALA A 15 -14.89 -32.39 22.61
N LEU A 16 -14.76 -31.10 22.34
CA LEU A 16 -14.99 -30.58 21.01
C LEU A 16 -14.01 -31.30 20.07
N PRO A 17 -14.47 -31.90 18.97
CA PRO A 17 -13.55 -32.50 18.00
C PRO A 17 -12.64 -31.38 17.49
N LEU A 18 -11.36 -31.45 17.78
CA LEU A 18 -10.35 -30.66 17.10
C LEU A 18 -10.48 -30.98 15.61
N SER A 19 -11.00 -30.04 14.83
CA SER A 19 -11.07 -30.22 13.39
C SER A 19 -9.62 -30.38 12.89
N LYS A 20 -9.34 -31.53 12.29
CA LYS A 20 -8.01 -31.83 11.77
C LYS A 20 -7.73 -30.86 10.64
N ALA A 21 -6.56 -30.20 10.68
CA ALA A 21 -6.09 -29.35 9.60
C ALA A 21 -6.16 -30.11 8.27
N GLN A 22 -6.79 -29.52 7.26
CA GLN A 22 -7.00 -30.15 5.96
C GLN A 22 -6.08 -29.48 4.92
N THR A 23 -5.38 -30.32 4.17
CA THR A 23 -4.63 -29.89 2.97
C THR A 23 -5.38 -30.37 1.73
N ILE A 24 -5.54 -29.49 0.76
CA ILE A 24 -6.10 -29.77 -0.55
C ILE A 24 -4.98 -29.63 -1.57
N ASN A 25 -4.83 -30.64 -2.42
CA ASN A 25 -3.89 -30.59 -3.54
C ASN A 25 -4.70 -30.46 -4.83
N ALA A 26 -4.48 -29.39 -5.59
CA ALA A 26 -5.01 -29.30 -6.94
C ALA A 26 -4.45 -30.44 -7.81
N ALA A 27 -5.27 -31.00 -8.67
CA ALA A 27 -4.85 -32.13 -9.51
C ALA A 27 -3.78 -31.73 -10.56
N SER A 28 -3.75 -30.46 -10.93
CA SER A 28 -2.76 -29.83 -11.80
C SER A 28 -2.79 -28.31 -11.58
N CYS A 29 -1.90 -27.57 -12.24
CA CYS A 29 -1.93 -26.10 -12.26
C CYS A 29 -2.98 -25.50 -13.20
N SER A 30 -3.82 -26.31 -13.90
CA SER A 30 -4.85 -25.79 -14.79
C SER A 30 -5.93 -25.01 -14.04
N ALA A 31 -6.54 -24.01 -14.69
CA ALA A 31 -7.59 -23.18 -14.08
C ALA A 31 -8.72 -24.04 -13.47
N SER A 32 -9.19 -25.06 -14.21
CA SER A 32 -10.26 -25.93 -13.73
C SER A 32 -9.86 -26.76 -12.50
N ALA A 33 -8.61 -27.24 -12.42
CA ALA A 33 -8.14 -28.03 -11.29
C ALA A 33 -7.94 -27.14 -10.06
N VAL A 34 -7.41 -25.93 -10.24
CA VAL A 34 -7.25 -24.96 -9.14
C VAL A 34 -8.61 -24.47 -8.66
N GLN A 35 -9.55 -24.17 -9.57
CA GLN A 35 -10.91 -23.77 -9.19
C GLN A 35 -11.62 -24.91 -8.42
N ALA A 36 -11.45 -26.18 -8.84
CA ALA A 36 -12.01 -27.31 -8.12
C ALA A 36 -11.44 -27.43 -6.69
N ALA A 37 -10.12 -27.19 -6.53
CA ALA A 37 -9.48 -27.15 -5.21
C ALA A 37 -10.02 -25.99 -4.36
N PHE A 38 -10.20 -24.82 -4.94
CA PHE A 38 -10.77 -23.66 -4.24
C PHE A 38 -12.23 -23.89 -3.80
N ASN A 39 -13.03 -24.53 -4.66
CA ASN A 39 -14.42 -24.88 -4.33
C ASN A 39 -14.51 -25.91 -3.18
N ALA A 40 -13.46 -26.63 -2.91
CA ALA A 40 -13.38 -27.60 -1.81
C ALA A 40 -12.88 -26.99 -0.49
N VAL A 41 -12.48 -25.71 -0.48
CA VAL A 41 -12.00 -25.02 0.73
C VAL A 41 -13.13 -24.91 1.75
N THR A 42 -12.82 -25.28 2.98
CA THR A 42 -13.73 -25.23 4.13
C THR A 42 -13.10 -24.46 5.28
N ASN A 43 -13.81 -24.29 6.38
CA ASN A 43 -13.26 -23.67 7.59
C ASN A 43 -12.06 -24.42 8.20
N SER A 44 -11.92 -25.71 7.92
CA SER A 44 -10.80 -26.53 8.39
C SER A 44 -9.63 -26.64 7.41
N THR A 45 -9.77 -26.08 6.21
CA THR A 45 -8.71 -26.09 5.21
C THR A 45 -7.60 -25.11 5.62
N THR A 46 -6.38 -25.58 5.76
CA THR A 46 -5.22 -24.74 6.11
C THR A 46 -4.27 -24.54 4.93
N THR A 47 -4.35 -25.38 3.93
CA THR A 47 -3.42 -25.32 2.79
C THR A 47 -4.12 -25.78 1.51
N VAL A 48 -3.89 -25.04 0.43
CA VAL A 48 -4.17 -25.44 -0.94
C VAL A 48 -2.83 -25.45 -1.68
N ASN A 49 -2.42 -26.60 -2.21
CA ASN A 49 -1.20 -26.72 -3.01
C ASN A 49 -1.54 -26.73 -4.50
N ILE A 50 -0.82 -25.90 -5.25
CA ILE A 50 -0.85 -25.87 -6.72
C ILE A 50 0.44 -26.53 -7.20
N PRO A 51 0.39 -27.68 -7.89
CA PRO A 51 1.58 -28.43 -8.25
C PRO A 51 2.42 -27.73 -9.31
N ALA A 52 3.64 -28.22 -9.50
CA ALA A 52 4.55 -27.81 -10.56
C ALA A 52 3.91 -27.94 -11.95
N GLY A 53 4.25 -27.02 -12.83
CA GLY A 53 3.80 -27.01 -14.23
C GLY A 53 3.63 -25.60 -14.76
N THR A 54 3.53 -25.50 -16.08
CA THR A 54 3.17 -24.25 -16.79
C THR A 54 1.76 -24.42 -17.38
N CYS A 55 0.84 -23.60 -16.91
CA CYS A 55 -0.56 -23.69 -17.27
C CYS A 55 -1.09 -22.33 -17.75
N THR A 56 -1.62 -22.29 -18.96
CA THR A 56 -2.34 -21.10 -19.45
C THR A 56 -3.79 -21.15 -18.96
N TRP A 57 -4.20 -20.10 -18.27
CA TRP A 57 -5.58 -19.93 -17.85
C TRP A 57 -6.33 -19.06 -18.85
N MET A 58 -7.37 -19.63 -19.43
CA MET A 58 -8.28 -18.96 -20.38
C MET A 58 -9.50 -18.38 -19.69
N THR A 59 -9.56 -18.46 -18.38
CA THR A 59 -10.64 -17.95 -17.53
C THR A 59 -10.04 -17.60 -16.18
N HIS A 60 -10.61 -16.60 -15.52
CA HIS A 60 -10.24 -16.27 -14.16
C HIS A 60 -10.54 -17.42 -13.17
N VAL A 61 -9.80 -17.45 -12.08
CA VAL A 61 -9.99 -18.36 -10.95
C VAL A 61 -10.20 -17.54 -9.70
N SER A 62 -11.23 -17.88 -8.93
CA SER A 62 -11.58 -17.11 -7.76
C SER A 62 -11.84 -17.97 -6.53
N LEU A 63 -11.47 -17.44 -5.37
CA LEU A 63 -11.75 -18.02 -4.07
C LEU A 63 -12.35 -16.97 -3.15
N MET A 64 -13.55 -17.22 -2.66
CA MET A 64 -14.07 -16.52 -1.47
C MET A 64 -13.77 -17.39 -0.26
N ILE A 65 -12.86 -16.93 0.60
CA ILE A 65 -12.46 -17.66 1.80
C ILE A 65 -13.64 -17.76 2.76
N PRO A 66 -14.02 -18.95 3.22
CA PRO A 66 -15.13 -19.12 4.15
C PRO A 66 -14.93 -18.30 5.44
N SER A 67 -15.98 -17.67 5.95
CA SER A 67 -15.92 -16.77 7.10
C SER A 67 -15.38 -17.40 8.40
N GLY A 68 -15.48 -18.71 8.53
CA GLY A 68 -14.92 -19.45 9.67
C GLY A 68 -13.49 -19.97 9.44
N ASN A 69 -12.91 -19.74 8.28
CA ASN A 69 -11.51 -20.10 8.02
C ASN A 69 -10.60 -18.99 8.55
N THR A 70 -9.77 -19.33 9.51
CA THR A 70 -8.89 -18.36 10.18
C THR A 70 -7.43 -18.48 9.76
N ASN A 71 -7.10 -19.45 8.90
CA ASN A 71 -5.70 -19.66 8.47
C ASN A 71 -5.65 -20.45 7.17
N LEU A 72 -5.40 -19.79 6.05
CA LEU A 72 -5.30 -20.41 4.74
C LEU A 72 -4.01 -20.02 4.04
N SER A 73 -3.26 -21.01 3.58
CA SER A 73 -2.11 -20.83 2.69
C SER A 73 -2.41 -21.40 1.31
N ILE A 74 -2.15 -20.66 0.26
CA ILE A 74 -2.21 -21.09 -1.14
C ILE A 74 -0.76 -21.11 -1.64
N LEU A 75 -0.25 -22.30 -1.93
CA LEU A 75 1.17 -22.51 -2.18
C LEU A 75 1.41 -23.12 -3.56
N GLY A 76 2.27 -22.50 -4.35
CA GLY A 76 2.88 -23.09 -5.52
C GLY A 76 4.08 -23.97 -5.16
N ALA A 77 4.63 -24.65 -6.15
CA ALA A 77 5.81 -25.51 -5.98
C ALA A 77 7.14 -24.74 -6.00
N GLY A 78 7.10 -23.44 -6.32
CA GLY A 78 8.24 -22.54 -6.36
C GLY A 78 8.17 -21.54 -7.50
N SER A 79 8.89 -20.43 -7.33
CA SER A 79 9.06 -19.36 -8.32
C SER A 79 10.51 -18.90 -8.38
N LEU A 80 10.83 -17.97 -9.29
CA LEU A 80 12.17 -17.38 -9.42
C LEU A 80 12.68 -16.79 -8.10
N SER A 81 11.80 -16.28 -7.27
CA SER A 81 12.13 -15.71 -5.97
C SER A 81 12.31 -16.75 -4.85
N THR A 82 12.05 -18.04 -5.09
CA THR A 82 12.34 -19.07 -4.11
C THR A 82 13.81 -19.45 -4.12
N THR A 83 14.38 -19.70 -2.94
CA THR A 83 15.81 -19.96 -2.77
C THR A 83 16.28 -21.12 -3.66
N GLY A 84 17.14 -20.83 -4.63
CA GLY A 84 17.85 -21.81 -5.49
C GLY A 84 17.06 -22.34 -6.68
N GLY A 85 15.91 -21.74 -7.03
CA GLY A 85 15.06 -22.21 -8.12
C GLY A 85 14.81 -21.22 -9.23
N GLY A 86 14.31 -21.72 -10.35
CA GLY A 86 13.59 -20.98 -11.35
C GLY A 86 12.08 -21.12 -11.12
N ASP A 87 11.29 -20.64 -12.06
CA ASP A 87 9.83 -20.78 -12.03
C ASP A 87 9.41 -22.24 -12.15
N VAL A 88 8.71 -22.73 -11.16
CA VAL A 88 8.29 -24.13 -11.05
C VAL A 88 6.78 -24.28 -11.23
N THR A 89 5.99 -23.43 -10.57
CA THR A 89 4.56 -23.31 -10.83
C THR A 89 4.33 -22.01 -11.59
N VAL A 90 3.97 -22.10 -12.87
CA VAL A 90 3.78 -20.96 -13.75
C VAL A 90 2.34 -20.93 -14.24
N ILE A 91 1.67 -19.85 -13.94
CA ILE A 91 0.30 -19.57 -14.40
C ILE A 91 0.40 -18.43 -15.42
N VAL A 92 0.09 -18.73 -16.67
CA VAL A 92 0.12 -17.78 -17.78
C VAL A 92 -1.29 -17.27 -18.02
N ASP A 93 -1.43 -15.96 -18.07
CA ASP A 93 -2.69 -15.33 -18.41
C ASP A 93 -3.00 -15.50 -19.90
N GLY A 94 -4.07 -16.20 -20.19
CA GLY A 94 -4.66 -16.35 -21.51
C GLY A 94 -6.11 -15.87 -21.56
N ASP A 95 -6.62 -15.32 -20.45
CA ASP A 95 -7.96 -14.77 -20.40
C ASP A 95 -8.02 -13.50 -21.24
N THR A 96 -8.98 -13.45 -22.14
CA THR A 96 -9.23 -12.30 -23.02
C THR A 96 -10.53 -11.59 -22.68
N THR A 97 -11.14 -11.95 -21.54
CA THR A 97 -12.43 -11.41 -21.12
C THR A 97 -12.19 -10.16 -20.28
N ASP A 98 -12.67 -9.02 -20.76
CA ASP A 98 -12.59 -7.77 -20.01
C ASP A 98 -13.28 -7.85 -18.64
N GLY A 99 -12.71 -7.22 -17.65
CA GLY A 99 -13.36 -6.97 -16.38
C GLY A 99 -13.02 -7.91 -15.22
N ASN A 100 -12.07 -8.85 -15.37
CA ASN A 100 -11.68 -9.76 -14.30
C ASN A 100 -10.17 -9.82 -14.11
N TYR A 101 -9.76 -10.09 -12.86
CA TYR A 101 -8.38 -10.45 -12.55
C TYR A 101 -8.20 -11.95 -12.77
N LEU A 102 -7.02 -12.36 -13.25
CA LEU A 102 -6.72 -13.77 -13.48
C LEU A 102 -6.91 -14.62 -12.21
N LEU A 103 -6.43 -14.12 -11.07
CA LEU A 103 -6.61 -14.73 -9.76
C LEU A 103 -7.28 -13.73 -8.81
N GLN A 104 -8.42 -14.12 -8.24
CA GLN A 104 -9.17 -13.30 -7.31
C GLN A 104 -9.32 -14.00 -5.97
N ILE A 105 -8.90 -13.33 -4.90
CA ILE A 105 -9.02 -13.84 -3.53
C ILE A 105 -9.88 -12.86 -2.72
N GLY A 106 -11.05 -13.31 -2.32
CA GLY A 106 -11.90 -12.62 -1.39
C GLY A 106 -11.66 -13.10 0.03
N THR A 107 -11.29 -12.20 0.94
CA THR A 107 -11.22 -12.50 2.37
C THR A 107 -12.53 -12.07 3.02
N ASN A 108 -13.27 -13.01 3.59
CA ASN A 108 -14.51 -12.67 4.25
C ASN A 108 -14.25 -12.03 5.62
N PRO A 109 -15.14 -11.17 6.14
CA PRO A 109 -14.86 -10.08 7.08
C PRO A 109 -14.53 -10.49 8.51
N THR A 110 -13.64 -11.42 8.71
CA THR A 110 -13.00 -11.62 10.02
C THR A 110 -11.59 -11.10 9.96
N THR A 111 -11.37 -9.97 10.57
CA THR A 111 -10.09 -9.25 10.67
C THR A 111 -8.92 -10.06 11.21
N SER A 112 -9.13 -11.31 11.62
CA SER A 112 -8.13 -12.20 12.22
C SER A 112 -7.64 -13.33 11.30
N ALA A 113 -8.18 -13.47 10.09
CA ALA A 113 -7.76 -14.55 9.20
C ALA A 113 -6.32 -14.33 8.69
N HIS A 114 -5.46 -15.33 8.88
CA HIS A 114 -4.18 -15.40 8.21
C HIS A 114 -4.38 -15.94 6.79
N VAL A 115 -4.00 -15.15 5.80
CA VAL A 115 -4.06 -15.55 4.40
C VAL A 115 -2.68 -15.39 3.79
N ARG A 116 -2.13 -16.49 3.25
CA ARG A 116 -0.82 -16.49 2.60
C ARG A 116 -0.93 -17.02 1.18
N LEU A 117 -0.35 -16.27 0.24
CA LEU A 117 -0.13 -16.70 -1.13
C LEU A 117 1.38 -16.74 -1.36
N ALA A 118 1.92 -17.88 -1.83
CA ALA A 118 3.35 -17.99 -1.98
C ALA A 118 3.82 -19.00 -3.05
N GLY A 119 4.99 -18.73 -3.61
CA GLY A 119 5.77 -19.72 -4.35
C GLY A 119 5.23 -20.08 -5.72
N PHE A 120 4.59 -19.17 -6.44
CA PHE A 120 4.23 -19.36 -7.84
C PHE A 120 4.46 -18.10 -8.69
N THR A 121 4.56 -18.30 -9.99
CA THR A 121 4.72 -17.24 -10.98
C THR A 121 3.38 -16.97 -11.62
N LEU A 122 3.00 -15.69 -11.65
CA LEU A 122 1.93 -15.19 -12.49
C LEU A 122 2.58 -14.44 -13.67
N GLN A 123 2.28 -14.88 -14.88
CA GLN A 123 2.84 -14.34 -16.09
C GLN A 123 1.75 -13.73 -16.96
N GLY A 124 1.95 -12.49 -17.37
CA GLY A 124 1.08 -11.83 -18.32
C GLY A 124 1.12 -12.52 -19.70
N GLY A 125 -0.03 -12.68 -20.33
CA GLY A 125 -0.18 -13.23 -21.65
C GLY A 125 -0.28 -12.14 -22.73
N GLY A 126 0.21 -12.42 -23.95
CA GLY A 126 0.24 -11.45 -25.04
C GLY A 126 -1.11 -11.08 -25.67
N GLY A 127 -2.22 -11.59 -25.17
CA GLY A 127 -3.58 -11.28 -25.65
C GLY A 127 -4.43 -10.59 -24.58
N GLY A 128 -3.80 -10.24 -23.48
CA GLY A 128 -4.40 -9.93 -22.22
C GLY A 128 -5.49 -8.89 -22.21
N ASP A 129 -6.33 -9.12 -21.31
CA ASP A 129 -7.31 -8.20 -20.81
C ASP A 129 -6.63 -6.90 -20.37
N LYS A 130 -7.23 -5.83 -20.77
CA LYS A 130 -6.64 -4.50 -20.70
C LYS A 130 -7.18 -3.68 -19.54
N GLU A 131 -8.12 -4.21 -18.78
CA GLU A 131 -8.84 -3.43 -17.79
C GLU A 131 -8.61 -3.88 -16.36
N ASN A 132 -8.11 -5.10 -16.11
CA ASN A 132 -7.87 -5.60 -14.77
C ASN A 132 -6.54 -6.36 -14.73
N GLY A 133 -5.90 -6.41 -13.61
CA GLY A 133 -4.57 -6.99 -13.49
C GLY A 133 -4.56 -8.52 -13.36
N ILE A 134 -3.48 -9.02 -12.80
CA ILE A 134 -3.27 -10.45 -12.63
C ILE A 134 -3.82 -10.95 -11.29
N LEU A 135 -3.65 -10.19 -10.22
CA LEU A 135 -4.05 -10.59 -8.87
C LEU A 135 -4.93 -9.52 -8.22
N ALA A 136 -6.11 -9.91 -7.78
CA ALA A 136 -6.92 -9.09 -6.89
C ALA A 136 -7.09 -9.77 -5.53
N VAL A 137 -6.89 -9.01 -4.47
CA VAL A 137 -7.19 -9.43 -3.10
C VAL A 137 -8.11 -8.39 -2.48
N GLY A 138 -9.26 -8.83 -1.99
CA GLY A 138 -10.25 -7.95 -1.41
C GLY A 138 -10.85 -8.46 -0.11
N GLY A 139 -11.47 -7.55 0.65
CA GLY A 139 -12.15 -7.87 1.90
C GLY A 139 -11.43 -7.38 3.14
N PHE A 140 -11.44 -8.17 4.20
CA PHE A 140 -10.85 -7.80 5.48
C PHE A 140 -9.84 -8.84 5.91
N SER A 141 -8.58 -8.49 5.92
CA SER A 141 -7.53 -9.30 6.54
C SER A 141 -6.41 -8.39 7.03
N HIS A 142 -6.11 -8.44 8.32
CA HIS A 142 -4.95 -7.76 8.89
C HIS A 142 -3.72 -8.66 8.98
N ASN A 143 -3.78 -9.84 8.37
CA ASN A 143 -2.71 -10.84 8.39
C ASN A 143 -2.53 -11.46 7.00
N PHE A 144 -2.60 -10.63 5.96
CA PHE A 144 -2.36 -11.07 4.59
C PHE A 144 -0.86 -11.08 4.31
N ARG A 145 -0.37 -12.17 3.72
CA ARG A 145 1.01 -12.26 3.24
C ARG A 145 1.06 -12.75 1.80
N LEU A 146 1.79 -12.02 0.97
CA LEU A 146 2.17 -12.40 -0.38
C LEU A 146 3.68 -12.55 -0.42
N ASP A 147 4.20 -13.76 -0.58
CA ASP A 147 5.64 -13.96 -0.52
C ASP A 147 6.18 -14.94 -1.56
N HIS A 148 7.45 -14.72 -1.92
CA HIS A 148 8.16 -15.55 -2.88
C HIS A 148 7.38 -15.75 -4.19
N PHE A 149 6.79 -14.67 -4.64
CA PHE A 149 6.08 -14.58 -5.90
C PHE A 149 6.99 -14.07 -7.00
N HIS A 150 6.82 -14.57 -8.21
CA HIS A 150 7.34 -13.94 -9.40
C HIS A 150 6.16 -13.40 -10.23
N LEU A 151 6.11 -12.10 -10.39
CA LEU A 151 5.15 -11.43 -11.26
C LEU A 151 5.89 -11.03 -12.52
N ASN A 152 5.68 -11.77 -13.60
CA ASN A 152 6.26 -11.49 -14.91
C ASN A 152 5.16 -10.97 -15.82
N SER A 153 5.02 -9.66 -15.86
CA SER A 153 4.00 -9.01 -16.67
C SER A 153 4.58 -8.04 -17.70
N SER A 154 5.75 -8.38 -18.26
CA SER A 154 6.41 -7.55 -19.28
C SER A 154 5.53 -7.19 -20.50
N THR A 155 4.38 -7.80 -20.65
CA THR A 155 3.41 -7.53 -21.71
C THR A 155 2.17 -6.76 -21.23
N TYR A 156 1.95 -6.60 -19.93
CA TYR A 156 0.85 -5.80 -19.41
C TYR A 156 1.13 -4.31 -19.61
N GLY A 157 0.16 -3.59 -20.09
CA GLY A 157 0.22 -2.12 -20.23
C GLY A 157 0.88 -1.58 -21.49
N THR A 158 1.52 -2.41 -22.32
CA THR A 158 2.35 -1.88 -23.41
C THR A 158 1.63 -1.50 -24.70
N ALA A 159 0.45 -2.03 -25.00
CA ALA A 159 -0.09 -1.88 -26.35
C ALA A 159 -1.33 -1.00 -26.48
N ASN A 160 -2.23 -0.95 -25.55
CA ASN A 160 -3.53 -0.31 -25.78
C ASN A 160 -4.20 0.38 -24.58
N ASN A 161 -3.66 0.30 -23.38
CA ASN A 161 -4.13 1.09 -22.27
C ASN A 161 -2.97 1.44 -21.32
N PRO A 162 -2.24 2.48 -21.65
CA PRO A 162 -1.15 2.94 -20.79
C PRO A 162 -1.79 3.65 -19.59
N GLY A 163 -1.95 2.99 -18.50
CA GLY A 163 -2.15 3.71 -17.27
C GLY A 163 -3.32 3.39 -16.38
N GLN A 164 -3.95 2.22 -16.45
CA GLN A 164 -5.02 1.92 -15.49
C GLN A 164 -5.13 0.45 -15.04
N ASN A 165 -4.17 -0.38 -15.33
CA ASN A 165 -4.28 -1.79 -14.99
C ASN A 165 -3.28 -2.15 -13.91
N ALA A 166 -3.73 -2.16 -12.68
CA ALA A 166 -2.94 -2.65 -11.58
C ALA A 166 -2.65 -4.14 -11.75
N VAL A 167 -1.37 -4.52 -11.77
CA VAL A 167 -0.97 -5.94 -11.79
C VAL A 167 -1.46 -6.63 -10.53
N ILE A 168 -1.35 -5.95 -9.40
CA ILE A 168 -1.92 -6.37 -8.11
C ILE A 168 -2.88 -5.28 -7.63
N ARG A 169 -4.10 -5.68 -7.32
CA ARG A 169 -5.07 -4.80 -6.68
C ARG A 169 -5.41 -5.31 -5.28
N LEU A 170 -5.23 -4.45 -4.31
CA LEU A 170 -5.62 -4.68 -2.91
C LEU A 170 -6.78 -3.77 -2.57
N THR A 171 -7.93 -4.34 -2.27
CA THR A 171 -9.13 -3.55 -2.01
C THR A 171 -9.69 -3.81 -0.62
N ASN A 172 -10.32 -2.79 -0.06
CA ASN A 172 -10.86 -2.80 1.29
C ASN A 172 -9.76 -2.90 2.35
N TRP A 173 -10.02 -3.50 3.49
CA TRP A 173 -9.11 -3.49 4.63
C TRP A 173 -8.11 -4.65 4.59
N ILE A 174 -7.21 -4.63 3.60
CA ILE A 174 -6.12 -5.61 3.51
C ILE A 174 -4.85 -5.00 4.09
N PHE A 175 -4.48 -5.46 5.28
CA PHE A 175 -3.19 -5.19 5.90
C PHE A 175 -2.32 -6.43 5.90
N GLY A 176 -1.04 -6.23 5.95
CA GLY A 176 -0.07 -7.32 5.98
C GLY A 176 1.18 -6.99 5.18
N VAL A 177 1.75 -7.98 4.51
CA VAL A 177 3.04 -7.81 3.85
C VAL A 177 3.16 -8.55 2.53
N MET A 178 3.77 -7.87 1.57
CA MET A 178 4.38 -8.47 0.38
C MET A 178 5.89 -8.49 0.58
N ASP A 179 6.50 -9.69 0.57
CA ASP A 179 7.92 -9.83 0.84
C ASP A 179 8.62 -10.87 -0.04
N HIS A 180 9.90 -10.64 -0.32
CA HIS A 180 10.75 -11.53 -1.12
C HIS A 180 10.15 -11.89 -2.48
N CYS A 181 9.45 -10.96 -3.10
CA CYS A 181 8.90 -11.11 -4.45
C CYS A 181 9.83 -10.51 -5.50
N VAL A 182 9.76 -11.03 -6.71
CA VAL A 182 10.33 -10.42 -7.91
C VAL A 182 9.19 -9.96 -8.79
N VAL A 183 9.20 -8.67 -9.13
CA VAL A 183 8.21 -8.07 -10.01
C VAL A 183 8.91 -7.55 -11.25
N GLU A 184 8.59 -8.13 -12.39
CA GLU A 184 9.10 -7.74 -13.70
C GLU A 184 7.92 -7.20 -14.52
N ALA A 185 7.46 -6.04 -14.14
CA ALA A 185 6.27 -5.43 -14.69
C ALA A 185 6.52 -3.98 -15.03
N SER A 186 5.87 -3.53 -16.08
CA SER A 186 5.69 -2.11 -16.37
C SER A 186 4.36 -1.58 -15.81
N ALA A 187 3.80 -2.22 -14.81
CA ALA A 187 2.47 -1.91 -14.34
C ALA A 187 2.37 -1.92 -12.81
N ALA A 188 1.45 -1.15 -12.33
CA ALA A 188 1.31 -0.67 -11.00
C ALA A 188 0.74 -1.68 -9.99
N ILE A 189 1.09 -1.48 -8.74
CA ILE A 189 0.36 -2.04 -7.60
C ILE A 189 -0.60 -0.99 -7.10
N GLU A 190 -1.89 -1.31 -7.13
CA GLU A 190 -2.95 -0.44 -6.65
C GLU A 190 -3.35 -0.86 -5.23
N VAL A 191 -3.27 0.07 -4.30
CA VAL A 191 -3.75 -0.12 -2.93
C VAL A 191 -4.96 0.75 -2.70
N TRP A 192 -6.08 0.11 -2.51
CA TRP A 192 -7.35 0.75 -2.24
C TRP A 192 -7.89 0.31 -0.88
N MET A 193 -7.96 1.23 0.06
CA MET A 193 -8.54 0.98 1.37
C MET A 193 -9.88 1.67 1.46
N ASP A 194 -10.92 0.90 1.31
CA ASP A 194 -12.29 1.36 1.36
C ASP A 194 -12.97 0.86 2.64
N GLU A 195 -13.74 1.71 3.29
CA GLU A 195 -14.59 1.23 4.36
C GLU A 195 -15.68 0.34 3.77
N TYR A 196 -15.58 -0.95 4.00
CA TYR A 196 -16.61 -1.88 3.61
C TYR A 196 -17.91 -1.56 4.36
N ASN A 197 -18.75 -0.81 3.71
CA ASN A 197 -20.12 -0.68 4.13
C ASN A 197 -20.92 -1.84 3.52
N ASN A 198 -21.56 -2.64 4.34
CA ASN A 198 -22.44 -3.75 3.92
C ASN A 198 -23.52 -3.36 2.89
N ASN A 199 -23.64 -2.10 2.54
CA ASN A 199 -24.60 -1.56 1.59
C ASN A 199 -23.99 -1.15 0.24
N GLY A 200 -22.73 -1.42 -0.03
CA GLY A 200 -22.09 -1.04 -1.30
C GLY A 200 -21.96 0.47 -1.52
N ASN A 201 -22.03 1.26 -0.46
CA ASN A 201 -21.83 2.71 -0.51
C ASN A 201 -20.40 3.04 -0.11
N ASP A 202 -19.51 2.92 -1.04
CA ASP A 202 -18.08 3.18 -0.90
C ASP A 202 -17.75 4.65 -0.63
N GLY A 203 -18.74 5.50 -0.74
CA GLY A 203 -18.60 6.94 -0.51
C GLY A 203 -18.70 7.39 0.93
N ALA A 204 -18.78 6.48 1.89
CA ALA A 204 -19.04 6.84 3.29
C ALA A 204 -17.87 7.57 4.01
N GLY A 205 -16.95 8.14 3.25
CA GLY A 205 -15.91 9.01 3.79
C GLY A 205 -14.65 8.30 4.18
N TYR A 206 -14.52 7.05 3.79
CA TYR A 206 -13.29 6.30 3.97
C TYR A 206 -12.76 6.42 5.41
N ALA A 207 -13.19 5.52 6.28
CA ALA A 207 -12.94 5.59 7.73
C ALA A 207 -11.45 5.84 8.09
N SER A 208 -10.54 5.40 7.23
CA SER A 208 -9.12 5.66 7.38
C SER A 208 -8.77 7.14 7.50
N TRP A 209 -9.53 8.03 6.84
CA TRP A 209 -9.32 9.46 6.91
C TRP A 209 -9.80 10.09 8.24
N ALA A 210 -10.69 9.42 8.96
CA ALA A 210 -11.10 9.85 10.30
C ALA A 210 -10.13 9.40 11.40
N ASP A 211 -9.22 8.48 11.07
CA ASP A 211 -8.24 7.98 12.01
C ASP A 211 -6.94 8.82 12.02
N ASN A 212 -6.17 8.65 13.09
CA ASN A 212 -4.81 9.16 13.15
C ASN A 212 -3.95 8.53 12.05
N SER A 213 -2.78 9.12 11.77
CA SER A 213 -1.84 8.59 10.77
C SER A 213 -1.45 7.13 11.01
N ASN A 214 -1.39 6.71 12.28
CA ASN A 214 -0.96 5.37 12.68
C ASN A 214 0.43 4.98 12.16
N PHE A 215 1.29 5.95 11.90
CA PHE A 215 2.66 5.71 11.51
C PHE A 215 3.38 4.77 12.48
N GLY A 216 4.20 3.87 11.94
CA GLY A 216 4.93 2.89 12.72
C GLY A 216 4.06 1.79 13.34
N SER A 217 2.84 1.61 12.87
CA SER A 217 1.96 0.53 13.31
C SER A 217 1.78 -0.54 12.23
N GLY A 218 1.22 -1.70 12.60
CA GLY A 218 0.87 -2.76 11.65
C GLY A 218 -0.39 -2.47 10.81
N ASN A 219 -0.99 -1.29 10.94
CA ASN A 219 -2.23 -0.91 10.25
C ASN A 219 -1.93 -0.31 8.86
N ALA A 220 -1.17 -1.04 8.06
CA ALA A 220 -0.81 -0.68 6.70
C ALA A 220 -0.54 -1.94 5.86
N PHE A 221 -0.44 -1.78 4.56
CA PHE A 221 0.13 -2.80 3.70
C PHE A 221 1.62 -2.53 3.51
N PHE A 222 2.44 -3.52 3.86
CA PHE A 222 3.89 -3.44 3.78
C PHE A 222 4.40 -4.09 2.50
N MET A 223 5.35 -3.45 1.85
CA MET A 223 6.15 -4.03 0.78
C MET A 223 7.60 -3.96 1.21
N GLU A 224 8.21 -5.13 1.47
CA GLU A 224 9.59 -5.19 1.99
C GLU A 224 10.41 -6.32 1.38
N ASN A 225 11.71 -6.08 1.18
CA ASN A 225 12.65 -7.07 0.63
C ASN A 225 12.27 -7.59 -0.76
N ASN A 226 11.56 -6.80 -1.55
CA ASN A 226 11.21 -7.16 -2.93
C ASN A 226 12.22 -6.59 -3.92
N THR A 227 12.25 -7.17 -5.11
CA THR A 227 12.96 -6.61 -6.27
C THR A 227 11.94 -6.26 -7.35
N PHE A 228 11.93 -4.99 -7.74
CA PHE A 228 11.11 -4.48 -8.83
C PHE A 228 12.02 -4.13 -10.01
N ASN A 229 11.68 -4.63 -11.18
CA ASN A 229 12.45 -4.44 -12.39
C ASN A 229 11.55 -3.89 -13.50
N ASP A 230 11.73 -2.63 -13.86
CA ASP A 230 11.20 -2.14 -15.13
C ASP A 230 12.08 -2.63 -16.28
N ASN A 231 11.58 -3.64 -16.98
CA ASN A 231 12.25 -4.23 -18.14
C ASN A 231 11.99 -3.45 -19.44
N GLN A 232 11.17 -2.41 -19.41
CA GLN A 232 10.79 -1.64 -20.60
C GLN A 232 11.75 -0.48 -20.89
N GLY A 233 12.68 -0.19 -19.97
CA GLY A 233 13.62 0.93 -20.10
C GLY A 233 12.94 2.31 -20.08
N LYS A 234 11.70 2.33 -19.69
CA LYS A 234 10.96 3.52 -19.29
C LYS A 234 10.84 3.44 -17.79
N GLN A 235 11.15 4.50 -17.10
CA GLN A 235 10.81 4.56 -15.70
C GLN A 235 9.30 4.37 -15.61
N SER A 236 8.86 3.21 -15.17
CA SER A 236 7.46 2.90 -15.00
C SER A 236 7.08 3.00 -13.52
N GLU A 237 5.85 3.31 -13.32
CA GLU A 237 5.23 3.54 -12.03
C GLU A 237 5.05 2.21 -11.31
N PHE A 238 5.85 1.96 -10.27
CA PHE A 238 5.73 0.78 -9.44
C PHE A 238 4.40 0.79 -8.65
N MET A 239 4.08 1.93 -8.06
CA MET A 239 2.81 2.17 -7.42
C MET A 239 2.16 3.35 -8.11
N ASP A 240 1.06 3.10 -8.78
CA ASP A 240 0.37 4.12 -9.55
C ASP A 240 -0.77 4.74 -8.74
N ASP A 241 -1.51 3.93 -8.01
CA ASP A 241 -2.70 4.39 -7.34
C ASP A 241 -2.77 3.94 -5.88
N CYS A 242 -2.88 4.90 -5.00
CA CYS A 242 -3.23 4.68 -3.61
C CYS A 242 -4.36 5.62 -3.23
N TYR A 243 -5.56 5.09 -3.06
CA TYR A 243 -6.72 5.92 -2.78
C TYR A 243 -7.66 5.32 -1.74
N ALA A 244 -8.77 6.01 -1.51
CA ALA A 244 -9.77 5.65 -0.53
C ALA A 244 -9.22 5.52 0.89
N GLY A 245 -8.19 6.30 1.21
CA GLY A 245 -7.53 6.26 2.51
C GLY A 245 -6.53 5.12 2.68
N GLY A 246 -5.96 4.59 1.59
CA GLY A 246 -4.91 3.58 1.61
C GLY A 246 -3.77 3.95 2.57
N ARG A 247 -3.10 2.94 3.13
CA ARG A 247 -1.95 3.08 4.02
C ARG A 247 -0.88 2.12 3.58
N ILE A 248 0.28 2.65 3.23
CA ILE A 248 1.35 1.86 2.63
C ILE A 248 2.67 2.08 3.36
N VAL A 249 3.46 1.02 3.43
CA VAL A 249 4.85 1.05 3.90
C VAL A 249 5.72 0.35 2.86
N ILE A 250 6.61 1.09 2.22
CA ILE A 250 7.54 0.59 1.20
C ILE A 250 8.94 0.71 1.78
N ARG A 251 9.58 -0.44 2.08
CA ARG A 251 10.87 -0.43 2.78
C ARG A 251 11.78 -1.59 2.38
N PHE A 252 13.09 -1.35 2.38
CA PHE A 252 14.13 -2.34 2.09
C PHE A 252 13.98 -3.05 0.75
N ASN A 253 13.35 -2.40 -0.23
CA ASN A 253 13.21 -2.93 -1.59
C ASN A 253 14.36 -2.45 -2.47
N THR A 254 14.59 -3.19 -3.55
CA THR A 254 15.42 -2.77 -4.68
C THR A 254 14.52 -2.47 -5.85
N MET A 255 14.60 -1.25 -6.37
CA MET A 255 13.80 -0.77 -7.49
C MET A 255 14.73 -0.38 -8.64
N ASN A 256 14.61 -1.07 -9.76
CA ASN A 256 15.45 -0.88 -10.92
C ASN A 256 14.64 -0.19 -12.03
N ASN A 257 14.88 1.10 -12.23
CA ASN A 257 14.15 2.00 -13.13
C ASN A 257 12.66 2.17 -12.78
N ASP A 258 12.29 1.89 -11.56
CA ASP A 258 10.95 2.11 -11.03
C ASP A 258 10.89 3.35 -10.15
N ASP A 259 9.72 3.94 -10.03
CA ASP A 259 9.40 5.01 -9.11
C ASP A 259 8.15 4.67 -8.27
N VAL A 260 7.89 5.44 -7.27
CA VAL A 260 6.68 5.32 -6.45
C VAL A 260 5.79 6.52 -6.72
N GLN A 261 4.56 6.28 -7.10
CA GLN A 261 3.55 7.32 -7.24
C GLN A 261 2.33 6.97 -6.38
N THR A 262 1.81 7.94 -5.65
CA THR A 262 0.52 7.81 -4.98
C THR A 262 -0.49 8.69 -5.70
N HIS A 263 -0.90 8.22 -6.85
CA HIS A 263 -1.78 8.96 -7.74
C HIS A 263 -3.24 8.87 -7.24
N PRO A 264 -3.81 9.90 -6.60
CA PRO A 264 -5.21 9.86 -6.21
C PRO A 264 -6.06 10.07 -7.44
N THR A 265 -6.71 9.05 -7.87
CA THR A 265 -7.75 9.04 -8.88
C THR A 265 -7.84 10.24 -9.81
N GLY A 266 -7.08 10.18 -10.86
CA GLY A 266 -7.26 11.10 -11.97
C GLY A 266 -8.58 10.88 -12.71
N GLY A 267 -9.05 9.65 -12.80
CA GLY A 267 -10.18 9.30 -13.67
C GLY A 267 -11.56 9.60 -13.09
N ALA A 268 -11.86 9.13 -11.91
CA ALA A 268 -13.20 9.24 -11.32
C ALA A 268 -13.44 10.53 -10.52
N GLY A 269 -12.42 11.32 -10.26
CA GLY A 269 -12.53 12.69 -9.72
C GLY A 269 -13.06 12.85 -8.32
N GLN A 270 -13.28 11.79 -7.60
CA GLN A 270 -14.07 11.86 -6.39
C GLN A 270 -13.59 10.92 -5.28
N LEU A 271 -12.64 10.05 -5.55
CA LEU A 271 -12.05 9.23 -4.52
C LEU A 271 -11.00 10.04 -3.77
N ARG A 272 -10.98 9.90 -2.47
CA ARG A 272 -9.92 10.46 -1.63
C ARG A 272 -8.61 9.74 -1.93
N GLY A 273 -7.49 10.42 -1.72
CA GLY A 273 -6.18 9.83 -1.94
C GLY A 273 -5.74 8.87 -0.85
N CYS A 274 -4.46 8.51 -0.90
CA CYS A 274 -3.75 7.76 0.14
C CYS A 274 -3.79 8.54 1.46
N ARG A 275 -3.95 7.85 2.57
CA ARG A 275 -3.99 8.48 3.88
C ARG A 275 -2.60 8.64 4.47
N THR A 276 -1.74 7.61 4.34
CA THR A 276 -0.38 7.64 4.88
C THR A 276 0.58 6.80 4.06
N GLU A 277 1.78 7.32 3.89
CA GLU A 277 2.89 6.67 3.20
C GLU A 277 4.15 6.67 4.07
N GLU A 278 4.78 5.50 4.24
CA GLU A 278 6.09 5.35 4.85
C GLU A 278 7.03 4.75 3.80
N ILE A 279 7.98 5.54 3.28
CA ILE A 279 8.88 5.12 2.21
C ILE A 279 10.31 5.27 2.69
N TYR A 280 10.94 4.14 3.06
CA TYR A 280 12.25 4.22 3.68
C TYR A 280 13.16 3.02 3.45
N LYS A 281 14.48 3.30 3.45
CA LYS A 281 15.53 2.29 3.30
C LYS A 281 15.45 1.48 2.01
N ASN A 282 14.85 2.05 0.97
CA ASN A 282 14.85 1.45 -0.36
C ASN A 282 16.08 1.88 -1.16
N THR A 283 16.46 1.06 -2.14
CA THR A 283 17.48 1.37 -3.13
C THR A 283 16.83 1.55 -4.49
N PHE A 284 16.95 2.73 -5.06
CA PHE A 284 16.45 3.08 -6.39
C PHE A 284 17.62 3.19 -7.35
N ASN A 285 17.68 2.31 -8.32
CA ASN A 285 18.73 2.25 -9.35
C ASN A 285 18.19 2.80 -10.67
N GLY A 286 18.27 4.11 -10.86
CA GLY A 286 17.91 4.75 -12.12
C GLY A 286 19.04 4.68 -13.14
N SER A 287 18.74 4.24 -14.35
CA SER A 287 19.70 4.20 -15.46
C SER A 287 19.53 5.35 -16.45
N ASN A 288 18.52 6.21 -16.27
CA ASN A 288 18.22 7.28 -17.21
C ASN A 288 19.18 8.45 -17.07
N ALA A 289 19.94 8.73 -18.13
CA ALA A 289 20.84 9.88 -18.19
C ALA A 289 20.09 11.21 -18.37
N ALA A 290 18.82 11.16 -18.72
CA ALA A 290 17.93 12.29 -18.94
C ALA A 290 16.63 12.08 -18.13
N PRO A 291 16.69 12.09 -16.79
CA PRO A 291 15.57 11.70 -15.97
C PRO A 291 14.40 12.67 -16.10
N THR A 292 13.21 12.10 -16.19
CA THR A 292 11.96 12.83 -16.16
C THR A 292 11.09 12.45 -14.96
N THR A 293 11.48 11.40 -14.25
CA THR A 293 10.76 10.83 -13.12
C THR A 293 11.40 11.17 -11.78
N ASN A 294 10.60 11.13 -10.75
CA ASN A 294 10.99 11.32 -9.36
C ASN A 294 11.21 9.96 -8.71
N VAL A 295 11.86 9.91 -7.55
CA VAL A 295 11.89 8.68 -6.75
C VAL A 295 10.53 8.42 -6.13
N PHE A 296 9.93 9.46 -5.57
CA PHE A 296 8.60 9.40 -5.04
C PHE A 296 7.77 10.61 -5.47
N TRP A 297 6.58 10.33 -5.95
CA TRP A 297 5.59 11.31 -6.32
C TRP A 297 4.42 11.24 -5.34
N ASP A 298 4.44 12.13 -4.36
CA ASP A 298 3.41 12.22 -3.32
C ASP A 298 2.28 13.14 -3.80
N SER A 299 1.10 12.59 -3.90
CA SER A 299 -0.08 13.32 -4.38
C SER A 299 -1.19 13.44 -3.36
N SER A 300 -1.05 12.87 -2.17
CA SER A 300 -2.10 12.97 -1.15
C SER A 300 -1.62 12.54 0.24
N GLY A 301 -2.31 12.97 1.26
CA GLY A 301 -2.12 12.48 2.62
C GLY A 301 -0.87 13.00 3.30
N THR A 302 -0.28 12.20 4.15
CA THR A 302 0.95 12.53 4.86
C THR A 302 1.98 11.44 4.70
N ALA A 303 3.24 11.82 4.48
CA ALA A 303 4.31 10.88 4.18
C ALA A 303 5.53 11.05 5.10
N LEU A 304 6.20 9.92 5.36
CA LEU A 304 7.54 9.84 5.96
C LEU A 304 8.49 9.22 4.95
N VAL A 305 9.41 10.02 4.40
CA VAL A 305 10.31 9.61 3.32
C VAL A 305 11.75 9.72 3.80
N TRP A 306 12.42 8.58 4.09
CA TRP A 306 13.72 8.68 4.72
C TRP A 306 14.66 7.52 4.46
N GLY A 307 15.95 7.86 4.45
CA GLY A 307 17.04 6.89 4.37
C GLY A 307 17.04 6.06 3.09
N ASN A 308 16.36 6.50 2.05
CA ASN A 308 16.40 5.88 0.73
C ASN A 308 17.71 6.26 0.00
N SER A 309 18.12 5.44 -0.94
CA SER A 309 19.28 5.68 -1.80
C SER A 309 18.86 5.72 -3.26
N ALA A 310 19.01 6.88 -3.90
CA ALA A 310 18.73 7.12 -5.32
C ALA A 310 19.85 7.99 -5.94
N PRO A 311 21.07 7.46 -6.07
CA PRO A 311 22.23 8.26 -6.43
C PRO A 311 22.23 8.71 -7.89
N THR A 312 21.44 8.12 -8.76
CA THR A 312 21.40 8.41 -10.21
C THR A 312 20.00 8.21 -10.78
N GLY A 313 19.74 8.87 -11.91
CA GLY A 313 18.61 8.55 -12.79
C GLY A 313 17.26 9.15 -12.41
N TYR A 314 17.19 9.99 -11.38
CA TYR A 314 15.93 10.62 -10.94
C TYR A 314 16.10 12.14 -10.87
N ILE A 315 15.00 12.86 -11.20
CA ILE A 315 15.00 14.32 -11.23
C ILE A 315 14.84 14.92 -9.81
N ASN A 316 14.04 14.29 -8.97
CA ASN A 316 13.86 14.67 -7.57
C ASN A 316 13.81 13.40 -6.69
N MET A 317 14.10 13.53 -5.39
CA MET A 317 13.84 12.51 -4.41
C MET A 317 12.34 12.46 -4.09
N LEU A 318 11.76 13.61 -3.82
CA LEU A 318 10.35 13.76 -3.50
C LEU A 318 9.74 14.87 -4.36
N ASN A 319 8.65 14.58 -5.03
CA ASN A 319 7.84 15.58 -5.71
C ASN A 319 6.44 15.65 -5.08
N LEU A 320 6.15 16.77 -4.47
CA LEU A 320 4.83 17.06 -3.94
C LEU A 320 3.94 17.54 -5.09
N HIS A 321 2.87 16.84 -5.33
CA HIS A 321 2.02 17.08 -6.48
C HIS A 321 0.56 17.25 -6.10
N SER A 322 -0.07 18.30 -6.59
CA SER A 322 -1.51 18.45 -6.53
C SER A 322 -2.15 18.03 -7.84
N MET A 323 -2.67 16.85 -7.89
CA MET A 323 -3.38 16.33 -9.06
C MET A 323 -4.60 17.17 -9.43
N ARG A 324 -5.14 17.90 -8.48
CA ARG A 324 -6.36 18.68 -8.66
C ARG A 324 -6.14 20.07 -9.23
N ILE A 325 -4.92 20.61 -9.14
CA ILE A 325 -4.55 21.89 -9.78
C ILE A 325 -4.47 21.76 -11.29
N SER A 326 -3.87 20.70 -11.78
CA SER A 326 -3.55 20.52 -13.20
C SER A 326 -4.70 19.96 -14.02
N ASN A 327 -5.73 19.42 -13.38
CA ASN A 327 -6.79 18.74 -14.09
C ASN A 327 -7.98 19.67 -14.36
N SER A 328 -8.11 20.13 -15.61
CA SER A 328 -9.25 20.92 -16.07
C SER A 328 -10.60 20.17 -16.03
N THR A 329 -10.56 18.86 -15.84
CA THR A 329 -11.76 18.01 -15.75
C THR A 329 -12.42 18.13 -14.37
N TYR A 330 -11.65 18.52 -13.34
CA TYR A 330 -12.17 18.73 -11.99
C TYR A 330 -12.17 20.20 -11.69
N PRO A 331 -13.34 20.83 -11.73
CA PRO A 331 -13.38 22.26 -11.55
C PRO A 331 -12.85 22.63 -10.17
N GLN A 332 -11.89 23.50 -10.15
CA GLN A 332 -11.45 24.24 -8.98
C GLN A 332 -12.57 25.16 -8.51
N THR A 333 -13.72 24.58 -8.25
CA THR A 333 -14.90 25.32 -7.84
C THR A 333 -15.22 25.01 -6.40
N ALA A 334 -15.79 25.99 -5.74
CA ALA A 334 -16.32 25.77 -4.40
C ALA A 334 -17.36 24.65 -4.41
N PRO A 335 -17.54 23.94 -3.27
CA PRO A 335 -18.68 23.06 -3.12
C PRO A 335 -19.99 23.77 -3.52
N PRO A 336 -20.95 23.05 -4.09
CA PRO A 336 -21.01 21.60 -4.22
C PRO A 336 -20.40 21.01 -5.50
N ASN A 337 -19.68 21.75 -6.30
CA ASN A 337 -19.33 21.35 -7.66
C ASN A 337 -17.84 21.02 -7.86
N GLY A 338 -17.05 20.96 -6.80
CA GLY A 338 -15.63 20.66 -6.90
C GLY A 338 -14.95 20.41 -5.56
N TRP A 339 -13.64 20.22 -5.62
CA TRP A 339 -12.79 19.91 -4.47
C TRP A 339 -12.22 21.15 -3.77
N GLY A 340 -12.67 22.35 -4.15
CA GLY A 340 -12.16 23.62 -3.65
C GLY A 340 -11.23 24.31 -4.64
N TYR A 341 -10.72 25.46 -4.24
CA TYR A 341 -9.80 26.29 -5.03
C TYR A 341 -8.36 25.90 -4.71
N CYS A 342 -7.80 25.03 -5.51
CA CYS A 342 -6.45 24.57 -5.33
C CYS A 342 -5.46 25.59 -5.89
N GLY A 343 -4.48 26.00 -5.09
CA GLY A 343 -3.42 26.90 -5.54
C GLY A 343 -3.83 28.36 -5.78
N THR A 344 -5.06 28.73 -5.46
CA THR A 344 -5.55 30.10 -5.57
C THR A 344 -6.25 30.53 -4.29
N SER A 345 -6.29 31.84 -4.03
CA SER A 345 -7.07 32.36 -2.90
C SER A 345 -8.54 32.04 -3.09
N PHE A 346 -9.15 31.47 -2.07
CA PHE A 346 -10.58 31.23 -2.07
C PHE A 346 -11.32 32.56 -2.00
N ASN A 347 -12.16 32.85 -2.97
CA ASN A 347 -12.98 34.07 -3.01
C ASN A 347 -14.43 33.83 -2.60
N GLY A 348 -14.77 32.64 -2.15
CA GLY A 348 -16.09 32.31 -1.63
C GLY A 348 -16.26 32.75 -0.18
N SER A 349 -17.48 33.01 0.22
CA SER A 349 -17.84 33.53 1.52
C SER A 349 -17.44 32.63 2.69
N GLY A 350 -16.20 32.65 3.09
CA GLY A 350 -15.73 32.23 4.41
C GLY A 350 -15.81 30.75 4.77
N SER A 351 -16.26 29.90 3.91
CA SER A 351 -16.26 28.45 4.13
C SER A 351 -15.02 27.81 3.53
N GLY A 352 -13.84 28.28 3.91
CA GLY A 352 -12.62 27.54 3.63
C GLY A 352 -12.80 26.13 4.16
N TRP A 353 -12.88 25.17 3.26
CA TRP A 353 -12.97 23.76 3.63
C TRP A 353 -11.69 23.29 4.31
N ASP A 354 -10.61 23.91 3.96
CA ASP A 354 -9.30 23.61 4.50
C ASP A 354 -8.99 24.58 5.65
N GLN A 355 -8.82 24.03 6.83
CA GLN A 355 -8.38 24.78 8.02
C GLN A 355 -6.94 25.30 7.86
N ASN A 356 -6.21 24.82 6.86
CA ASN A 356 -4.83 25.17 6.58
C ASN A 356 -4.69 26.28 5.54
N SER A 357 -5.61 27.21 5.50
CA SER A 357 -5.67 28.35 4.59
C SER A 357 -4.48 29.32 4.68
N SER A 358 -3.46 28.98 5.42
CA SER A 358 -2.28 29.82 5.67
C SER A 358 -1.23 29.78 4.57
N ALA A 359 -1.38 28.98 3.54
CA ALA A 359 -0.45 28.98 2.42
C ALA A 359 -0.41 30.35 1.75
N GLY A 360 0.77 30.91 1.58
CA GLY A 360 0.96 32.25 1.02
C GLY A 360 0.45 32.41 -0.41
N THR A 361 0.20 31.33 -1.11
CA THR A 361 -0.24 31.26 -2.51
C THR A 361 -1.71 30.84 -2.68
N GLY A 362 -2.41 30.52 -1.61
CA GLY A 362 -3.81 30.09 -1.65
C GLY A 362 -4.13 28.90 -0.77
N TYR A 363 -5.31 28.36 -0.95
CA TYR A 363 -5.79 27.19 -0.20
C TYR A 363 -5.30 25.91 -0.86
N ARG A 364 -5.04 24.88 -0.03
CA ARG A 364 -4.80 23.54 -0.51
C ARG A 364 -6.08 22.89 -1.00
N CYS A 365 -5.93 21.90 -1.87
CA CYS A 365 -7.01 20.99 -2.19
C CYS A 365 -7.28 20.01 -1.06
N LEU A 366 -8.43 19.36 -1.11
CA LEU A 366 -8.72 18.21 -0.26
C LEU A 366 -7.68 17.10 -0.52
N ASP A 367 -7.16 16.52 0.56
CA ASP A 367 -6.21 15.40 0.53
C ASP A 367 -4.88 15.68 -0.20
N GLU A 368 -4.47 16.94 -0.32
CA GLU A 368 -3.12 17.23 -0.82
C GLU A 368 -2.03 16.77 0.17
N PRO A 369 -0.77 16.61 -0.30
CA PRO A 369 0.34 16.33 0.59
C PRO A 369 0.37 17.27 1.81
N GLY A 370 0.55 16.69 3.00
CA GLY A 370 0.49 17.43 4.25
C GLY A 370 -0.92 17.58 4.85
N ALA A 371 -1.94 17.09 4.16
CA ALA A 371 -3.30 17.00 4.70
C ALA A 371 -3.50 15.68 5.44
N GLY A 372 -4.05 15.76 6.63
CA GLY A 372 -4.19 14.60 7.51
C GLY A 372 -5.63 14.29 7.89
N LYS A 373 -5.78 13.83 9.13
CA LYS A 373 -7.07 13.43 9.69
C LYS A 373 -8.17 14.43 9.43
N SER A 374 -9.32 13.96 9.01
CA SER A 374 -10.49 14.79 8.72
C SER A 374 -11.80 14.15 9.16
N ASP A 375 -12.86 14.94 9.10
CA ASP A 375 -14.21 14.41 9.26
C ASP A 375 -14.53 13.43 8.13
N LEU A 376 -15.39 12.45 8.42
CA LEU A 376 -15.91 11.55 7.41
C LEU A 376 -16.79 12.29 6.42
N LEU A 377 -16.68 11.90 5.15
CA LEU A 377 -17.46 12.50 4.07
C LEU A 377 -18.87 11.91 3.90
N GLN A 378 -19.38 11.16 4.87
CA GLN A 378 -20.66 10.42 4.80
C GLN A 378 -21.83 11.22 4.26
N ASN A 379 -21.84 12.50 4.47
CA ASN A 379 -22.88 13.41 3.99
C ASN A 379 -22.57 14.08 2.64
N TRP A 380 -21.45 13.77 2.06
CA TRP A 380 -21.00 14.35 0.79
C TRP A 380 -21.54 13.63 -0.41
N PHE A 381 -21.63 12.31 -0.27
CA PHE A 381 -22.12 11.46 -1.32
C PHE A 381 -23.58 11.15 -1.01
N PRO A 382 -24.52 11.64 -1.80
CA PRO A 382 -25.87 11.15 -1.70
C PRO A 382 -25.85 9.64 -1.97
N THR A 383 -26.75 8.90 -1.35
CA THR A 383 -26.90 7.45 -1.47
C THR A 383 -27.04 6.91 -2.90
N THR A 384 -27.11 7.79 -3.88
CA THR A 384 -27.20 7.48 -5.32
C THR A 384 -25.90 7.79 -6.07
N CYS A 385 -24.82 8.09 -5.36
CA CYS A 385 -23.55 8.41 -5.97
C CYS A 385 -22.81 7.11 -6.29
N ASP A 386 -22.59 6.86 -7.56
CA ASP A 386 -21.73 5.79 -8.01
C ASP A 386 -20.33 6.33 -8.19
N VAL A 387 -19.46 6.06 -7.23
CA VAL A 387 -18.07 6.50 -7.25
C VAL A 387 -17.25 5.79 -8.33
N THR A 388 -17.69 4.62 -8.77
CA THR A 388 -16.98 3.85 -9.80
C THR A 388 -17.24 4.38 -11.20
N SER A 389 -18.35 5.08 -11.41
CA SER A 389 -18.72 5.63 -12.72
C SER A 389 -18.42 7.13 -12.89
N GLY A 390 -17.80 7.77 -11.92
CA GLY A 390 -17.58 9.23 -11.94
C GLY A 390 -18.88 10.04 -11.87
N GLY A 391 -19.99 9.41 -11.54
CA GLY A 391 -21.33 9.96 -11.64
C GLY A 391 -21.83 10.76 -10.45
N CYS A 392 -20.99 11.16 -9.51
CA CYS A 392 -21.40 12.06 -8.42
C CYS A 392 -21.62 13.49 -8.93
N THR A 393 -22.58 13.70 -9.79
CA THR A 393 -22.95 15.04 -10.27
C THR A 393 -23.90 15.77 -9.34
N SER A 394 -24.44 15.11 -8.32
CA SER A 394 -25.45 15.69 -7.47
C SER A 394 -24.96 15.93 -6.05
N LYS A 395 -24.51 17.13 -5.82
CA LYS A 395 -24.46 17.79 -4.53
C LYS A 395 -23.52 17.19 -3.51
N ILE A 396 -22.32 17.54 -3.61
CA ILE A 396 -21.48 17.80 -2.47
C ILE A 396 -22.29 18.63 -1.47
N TYR A 397 -22.19 18.26 -0.24
CA TYR A 397 -22.91 18.79 0.87
C TYR A 397 -22.88 20.33 0.90
N ALA A 398 -24.04 20.95 0.94
CA ALA A 398 -24.13 22.40 1.01
C ALA A 398 -23.66 22.87 2.39
N GLY A 399 -22.45 23.36 2.46
CA GLY A 399 -22.03 24.26 3.52
C GLY A 399 -20.95 23.87 4.50
N THR A 400 -20.44 22.62 4.52
CA THR A 400 -19.31 22.28 5.38
C THR A 400 -18.38 21.29 4.70
N TRP A 401 -17.13 21.66 4.56
CA TRP A 401 -16.06 20.77 4.18
C TRP A 401 -15.53 19.99 5.38
N PRO A 402 -14.97 18.81 5.20
CA PRO A 402 -14.33 18.11 6.29
C PRO A 402 -13.16 18.94 6.82
N HIS A 403 -13.07 19.00 8.13
CA HIS A 403 -11.94 19.65 8.79
C HIS A 403 -10.73 18.72 8.68
N GLN A 404 -9.76 19.10 7.87
CA GLN A 404 -8.50 18.35 7.76
C GLN A 404 -7.46 18.92 8.72
N ALA A 405 -6.83 18.03 9.49
CA ALA A 405 -5.67 18.39 10.29
C ALA A 405 -4.48 18.68 9.37
N LEU A 406 -3.58 19.54 9.81
CA LEU A 406 -2.25 19.64 9.25
C LEU A 406 -1.40 18.49 9.78
N GLU A 407 -1.00 17.59 8.90
CA GLU A 407 -0.07 16.50 9.16
C GLU A 407 1.04 16.55 8.11
N PRO A 408 2.13 17.29 8.37
CA PRO A 408 3.14 17.57 7.36
C PRO A 408 3.85 16.33 6.84
N VAL A 409 4.31 16.42 5.60
CA VAL A 409 5.25 15.46 5.02
C VAL A 409 6.64 15.70 5.59
N TYR A 410 7.36 14.63 5.96
CA TYR A 410 8.72 14.71 6.48
C TYR A 410 9.68 13.91 5.60
N GLU A 411 10.75 14.57 5.13
CA GLU A 411 11.81 14.00 4.29
C GLU A 411 13.16 14.17 4.95
N TRP A 412 13.94 13.06 5.18
CA TRP A 412 15.26 13.15 5.80
C TRP A 412 16.17 11.95 5.51
N LEU A 413 17.47 12.18 5.57
CA LEU A 413 18.52 11.18 5.43
C LEU A 413 18.49 10.38 4.12
N ASN A 414 17.83 10.90 3.10
CA ASN A 414 17.87 10.29 1.78
C ASN A 414 19.21 10.63 1.09
N VAL A 415 19.65 9.76 0.20
CA VAL A 415 20.81 9.98 -0.67
C VAL A 415 20.31 10.18 -2.08
N TRP A 416 20.41 11.39 -2.58
CA TRP A 416 20.02 11.77 -3.92
C TRP A 416 21.03 12.74 -4.51
N ASN A 417 21.27 12.66 -5.82
CA ASN A 417 22.17 13.54 -6.52
C ASN A 417 21.50 14.12 -7.76
N THR A 418 21.74 15.39 -8.00
CA THR A 418 21.34 16.03 -9.25
C THR A 418 22.02 15.38 -10.44
N VAL A 419 21.27 15.16 -11.52
CA VAL A 419 21.83 14.72 -12.80
C VAL A 419 22.30 15.96 -13.58
N PRO A 420 23.55 16.00 -14.05
CA PRO A 420 24.07 17.15 -14.79
C PRO A 420 23.18 17.52 -15.99
N GLY A 421 22.80 18.80 -16.06
CA GLY A 421 21.91 19.31 -17.11
C GLY A 421 20.43 19.19 -16.83
N TYR A 422 20.04 18.54 -15.73
CA TYR A 422 18.65 18.40 -15.30
C TYR A 422 18.47 19.05 -13.93
N PRO A 423 17.93 20.28 -13.88
CA PRO A 423 17.70 20.96 -12.62
C PRO A 423 16.57 20.27 -11.86
N GLY A 424 16.92 19.66 -10.74
CA GLY A 424 15.98 19.05 -9.80
C GLY A 424 16.22 19.57 -8.39
N ALA A 425 15.37 19.18 -7.47
CA ALA A 425 15.48 19.47 -6.05
C ALA A 425 15.30 18.18 -5.25
N GLU A 426 15.87 18.11 -4.05
CA GLU A 426 15.64 16.99 -3.15
C GLU A 426 14.13 16.87 -2.86
N VAL A 427 13.49 17.99 -2.52
CA VAL A 427 12.03 18.10 -2.49
C VAL A 427 11.57 19.17 -3.47
N SER A 428 10.64 18.81 -4.34
CA SER A 428 10.02 19.72 -5.31
C SER A 428 8.53 19.87 -5.00
N ASN A 429 8.03 21.11 -4.97
CA ASN A 429 6.61 21.41 -4.87
C ASN A 429 6.10 22.18 -6.11
N SER A 430 6.78 22.06 -7.24
CA SER A 430 6.45 22.82 -8.45
C SER A 430 5.04 22.54 -8.98
N TYR A 431 4.51 21.35 -8.70
CA TYR A 431 3.13 20.94 -9.06
C TYR A 431 2.13 21.13 -7.90
N ALA A 432 2.59 21.63 -6.76
CA ALA A 432 1.75 21.92 -5.60
C ALA A 432 2.12 23.29 -4.99
N PRO A 433 1.97 24.39 -5.73
CA PRO A 433 2.48 25.71 -5.33
C PRO A 433 1.77 26.31 -4.11
N ALA A 434 0.65 25.73 -3.70
CA ALA A 434 -0.04 26.11 -2.47
C ALA A 434 0.65 25.59 -1.20
N LEU A 435 1.49 24.58 -1.33
CA LEU A 435 2.21 23.98 -0.21
C LEU A 435 3.46 24.80 0.14
N SER A 436 3.70 24.96 1.42
CA SER A 436 4.79 25.76 1.96
C SER A 436 5.74 24.92 2.79
N GLU A 437 7.05 25.06 2.52
CA GLU A 437 8.09 24.47 3.36
C GLU A 437 8.01 24.99 4.80
N ASN A 438 8.29 24.10 5.76
CA ASN A 438 8.17 24.34 7.19
C ASN A 438 6.73 24.64 7.67
N VAL A 439 5.73 24.25 6.87
CA VAL A 439 4.30 24.24 7.22
C VAL A 439 3.71 22.90 6.79
N ASP A 440 3.66 22.66 5.48
CA ASP A 440 3.02 21.48 4.89
C ASP A 440 4.01 20.34 4.68
N TRP A 441 5.28 20.66 4.61
CA TRP A 441 6.36 19.70 4.51
C TRP A 441 7.65 20.21 5.13
N TYR A 442 8.51 19.30 5.55
CA TYR A 442 9.82 19.56 6.14
C TYR A 442 10.86 18.66 5.50
N GLN A 443 12.02 19.22 5.16
CA GLN A 443 13.13 18.45 4.63
C GLN A 443 14.35 18.49 5.56
N ASN A 444 15.32 17.62 5.26
CA ASN A 444 16.57 17.52 5.98
C ASN A 444 17.29 18.87 6.05
N ASN A 445 17.77 19.24 7.23
CA ASN A 445 18.50 20.49 7.46
C ASN A 445 19.83 20.20 8.15
N ALA A 446 20.92 20.26 7.38
CA ALA A 446 22.27 20.04 7.90
C ALA A 446 22.71 21.08 8.96
N SER A 447 22.06 22.24 8.99
CA SER A 447 22.32 23.32 9.96
C SER A 447 21.22 23.44 11.00
N PHE A 448 20.56 22.35 11.32
CA PHE A 448 19.40 22.34 12.20
C PHE A 448 19.67 22.94 13.57
N ALA A 449 18.87 23.93 13.93
CA ALA A 449 18.93 24.62 15.21
C ALA A 449 17.56 24.61 15.95
N GLY A 450 16.60 23.80 15.50
CA GLY A 450 15.26 23.71 16.09
C GLY A 450 14.23 24.69 15.53
N SER A 451 14.54 25.45 14.45
CA SER A 451 13.64 26.48 13.92
C SER A 451 13.03 26.15 12.57
N SER A 452 13.64 25.28 11.78
CA SER A 452 13.16 24.88 10.45
C SER A 452 13.73 23.53 10.04
N GLY A 453 12.96 22.77 9.25
CA GLY A 453 13.36 21.48 8.68
C GLY A 453 13.48 20.36 9.71
N ILE A 454 14.31 19.36 9.38
CA ILE A 454 14.55 18.16 10.17
C ILE A 454 16.03 18.04 10.51
N GLY A 455 16.34 17.92 11.80
CA GLY A 455 17.69 17.62 12.27
C GLY A 455 17.90 16.14 12.55
N SER A 456 19.16 15.72 12.63
CA SER A 456 19.52 14.36 13.03
C SER A 456 20.75 14.32 13.94
N GLY A 457 20.81 13.33 14.83
CA GLY A 457 21.89 13.12 15.77
C GLY A 457 21.46 12.35 17.00
N THR A 458 22.27 12.31 18.05
CA THR A 458 21.84 11.68 19.31
C THR A 458 20.71 12.47 19.96
N LEU A 459 19.88 11.81 20.75
CA LEU A 459 18.80 12.49 21.49
C LEU A 459 19.34 13.61 22.38
N ALA A 460 20.52 13.42 22.96
CA ALA A 460 21.16 14.43 23.78
C ALA A 460 21.60 15.69 23.01
N ALA A 461 21.84 15.58 21.71
CA ALA A 461 22.22 16.69 20.85
C ALA A 461 21.01 17.47 20.31
N ARG A 462 19.79 17.00 20.53
CA ARG A 462 18.57 17.66 20.09
C ARG A 462 18.44 19.05 20.75
N PRO A 463 18.18 20.11 19.95
CA PRO A 463 17.96 21.43 20.52
C PRO A 463 16.90 21.46 21.60
N ALA A 464 17.18 22.17 22.69
CA ALA A 464 16.22 22.32 23.79
C ALA A 464 15.00 23.18 23.39
N THR A 465 15.21 24.10 22.46
CA THR A 465 14.17 24.99 21.91
C THR A 465 13.77 24.53 20.53
N CYS A 466 12.48 24.65 20.22
CA CYS A 466 11.98 24.30 18.89
C CYS A 466 10.75 25.10 18.49
N THR A 467 10.58 25.30 17.19
CA THR A 467 9.35 25.80 16.56
C THR A 467 8.39 24.64 16.29
N ALA A 468 7.11 24.82 16.54
CA ALA A 468 6.11 23.79 16.25
C ALA A 468 6.21 23.31 14.78
N GLY A 469 6.14 22.01 14.58
CA GLY A 469 6.22 21.33 13.29
C GLY A 469 7.61 20.82 12.92
N VAL A 470 8.71 21.43 13.36
CA VAL A 470 10.07 20.90 13.06
C VAL A 470 10.29 19.54 13.70
N ALA A 471 11.17 18.73 13.09
CA ALA A 471 11.42 17.37 13.56
C ALA A 471 12.89 17.11 13.86
N TYR A 472 13.15 16.04 14.62
CA TYR A 472 14.50 15.60 14.95
C TYR A 472 14.56 14.07 15.00
N TRP A 473 15.44 13.50 14.18
CA TRP A 473 15.72 12.08 14.15
C TRP A 473 16.80 11.72 15.17
N ALA A 474 16.41 11.09 16.26
CA ALA A 474 17.30 10.67 17.32
C ALA A 474 17.94 9.32 16.99
N THR A 475 19.15 9.32 16.46
CA THR A 475 19.84 8.14 15.92
C THR A 475 20.23 7.09 16.94
N ASP A 476 20.25 7.46 18.23
CA ASP A 476 20.59 6.61 19.37
C ASP A 476 19.34 6.03 20.07
N GLN A 477 18.17 6.18 19.48
CA GLN A 477 16.89 5.65 19.98
C GLN A 477 16.36 4.53 19.08
N GLY A 478 15.33 3.82 19.55
CA GLY A 478 14.61 2.81 18.78
C GLY A 478 15.28 1.43 18.72
N ASN A 479 14.46 0.42 18.56
CA ASN A 479 14.87 -0.99 18.40
C ASN A 479 13.85 -1.72 17.51
N TRP A 480 13.53 -1.12 16.37
CA TRP A 480 12.49 -1.63 15.47
C TRP A 480 13.04 -2.63 14.43
N ASN A 481 14.31 -2.54 14.06
CA ASN A 481 14.94 -3.44 13.10
C ASN A 481 15.59 -4.62 13.83
N GLN A 482 14.93 -5.76 13.82
CA GLN A 482 15.41 -6.98 14.48
C GLN A 482 16.56 -7.68 13.72
N SER A 483 16.81 -7.29 12.47
CA SER A 483 17.97 -7.73 11.69
C SER A 483 19.22 -6.87 11.93
N GLY A 484 19.05 -5.72 12.58
CA GLY A 484 20.12 -4.78 12.90
C GLY A 484 20.62 -4.93 14.34
N THR A 485 21.67 -4.22 14.66
CA THR A 485 22.22 -4.11 16.01
C THR A 485 22.28 -2.65 16.44
N GLY A 486 22.00 -2.37 17.72
CA GLY A 486 22.06 -1.03 18.27
C GLY A 486 20.80 -0.20 18.00
N ALA A 487 20.88 1.06 18.38
CA ALA A 487 19.81 2.03 18.17
C ALA A 487 19.65 2.37 16.68
N GLN A 488 18.43 2.57 16.23
CA GLN A 488 18.08 2.61 14.81
C GLN A 488 17.33 3.86 14.39
N GLY A 489 17.03 4.72 15.35
CA GLY A 489 16.40 6.01 15.17
C GLY A 489 14.91 6.03 15.50
N GLU A 490 14.50 7.19 16.04
CA GLU A 490 13.12 7.58 16.28
C GLU A 490 12.93 9.05 15.92
N LEU A 491 11.77 9.41 15.40
CA LEU A 491 11.46 10.78 15.03
C LEU A 491 10.69 11.48 16.17
N PHE A 492 11.23 12.60 16.59
CA PHE A 492 10.57 13.52 17.50
C PHE A 492 10.10 14.74 16.73
N VAL A 493 8.88 15.18 16.99
CA VAL A 493 8.31 16.42 16.41
C VAL A 493 8.09 17.43 17.52
N CYS A 494 8.37 18.68 17.23
CA CYS A 494 8.02 19.79 18.10
C CYS A 494 6.51 20.01 18.04
N SER A 495 5.77 19.45 18.98
CA SER A 495 4.30 19.50 19.01
C SER A 495 3.73 20.86 19.41
N ALA A 496 4.53 21.65 20.12
CA ALA A 496 4.27 23.05 20.45
C ALA A 496 5.62 23.74 20.70
N THR A 497 5.68 25.05 20.66
CA THR A 497 6.92 25.80 20.91
C THR A 497 7.68 25.26 22.12
N ASN A 498 8.91 24.83 21.90
CA ASN A 498 9.81 24.22 22.87
C ASN A 498 9.32 22.91 23.51
N THR A 499 8.38 22.22 22.86
CA THR A 499 7.83 20.95 23.37
C THR A 499 8.06 19.84 22.37
N TRP A 500 9.01 18.95 22.64
CA TRP A 500 9.28 17.78 21.83
C TRP A 500 8.42 16.58 22.25
N SER A 501 7.86 15.90 21.28
CA SER A 501 7.10 14.66 21.49
C SER A 501 7.62 13.58 20.55
N LEU A 502 7.69 12.33 21.03
CA LEU A 502 7.90 11.20 20.15
C LEU A 502 6.73 11.12 19.15
N TYR A 503 7.06 11.11 17.89
CA TYR A 503 6.08 11.12 16.81
C TYR A 503 6.04 9.80 16.07
N TYR A 504 7.24 9.21 15.82
CA TYR A 504 7.33 8.01 15.00
C TYR A 504 8.46 7.10 15.46
N THR A 505 8.12 5.84 15.65
CA THR A 505 9.04 4.71 15.72
C THR A 505 8.63 3.75 14.59
N PRO A 506 9.52 3.41 13.66
CA PRO A 506 9.19 2.49 12.57
C PRO A 506 8.65 1.16 13.08
N TYR A 507 7.68 0.60 12.35
CA TYR A 507 7.16 -0.72 12.68
C TYR A 507 8.25 -1.80 12.61
N THR A 508 8.14 -2.80 13.45
CA THR A 508 9.10 -3.93 13.53
C THR A 508 9.47 -4.45 12.15
N TYR A 509 10.78 -4.55 11.89
CA TYR A 509 11.34 -5.12 10.67
C TYR A 509 12.28 -6.30 11.01
N PRO A 510 12.22 -7.45 10.28
CA PRO A 510 11.20 -7.76 9.26
C PRO A 510 9.79 -7.73 9.81
N HIS A 511 8.80 -7.57 8.93
CA HIS A 511 7.40 -7.63 9.34
C HIS A 511 7.12 -8.97 10.04
N PRO A 512 6.38 -9.01 11.15
CA PRO A 512 6.16 -10.26 11.91
C PRO A 512 5.61 -11.42 11.08
N LEU A 513 4.80 -11.14 10.06
CA LEU A 513 4.32 -12.16 9.13
C LEU A 513 5.41 -12.69 8.19
N ALA A 514 6.46 -11.90 7.91
CA ALA A 514 7.59 -12.29 7.08
C ALA A 514 8.61 -13.17 7.84
N ALA A 515 8.55 -13.22 9.17
CA ALA A 515 9.47 -14.01 9.99
C ALA A 515 9.35 -15.55 9.82
N GLY A 516 8.36 -16.02 9.05
CA GLY A 516 8.22 -17.44 8.69
C GLY A 516 9.16 -17.84 7.55
N THR A 517 9.60 -19.09 7.56
CA THR A 517 10.45 -19.66 6.50
C THR A 517 9.74 -19.65 5.14
N ALA A 518 10.53 -19.50 4.05
CA ALA A 518 10.05 -19.78 2.70
C ALA A 518 9.32 -21.12 2.64
N PRO A 519 8.30 -21.28 1.76
CA PRO A 519 7.66 -22.59 1.58
C PRO A 519 8.73 -23.63 1.27
N ALA A 520 8.72 -24.73 2.01
CA ALA A 520 9.56 -25.85 1.62
C ALA A 520 9.07 -26.34 0.24
N PRO A 521 9.96 -26.59 -0.72
CA PRO A 521 9.54 -27.17 -1.98
C PRO A 521 8.77 -28.47 -1.70
N PRO A 522 7.65 -28.72 -2.40
CA PRO A 522 6.90 -29.93 -2.21
C PRO A 522 7.83 -31.13 -2.44
N VAL A 523 7.85 -32.04 -1.49
CA VAL A 523 8.62 -33.30 -1.63
C VAL A 523 8.04 -33.99 -2.86
N SER A 524 8.86 -34.19 -3.88
CA SER A 524 8.46 -34.92 -5.08
C SER A 524 7.99 -36.29 -4.63
N VAL A 525 6.72 -36.60 -4.81
CA VAL A 525 6.22 -37.97 -4.65
C VAL A 525 6.76 -38.74 -5.85
N GLN A 526 7.88 -39.38 -5.68
CA GLN A 526 8.33 -40.42 -6.62
C GLN A 526 7.33 -41.55 -6.55
N GLY A 527 6.40 -41.57 -7.46
CA GLY A 527 5.53 -42.71 -7.68
C GLY A 527 6.39 -43.88 -8.14
N THR A 528 6.58 -44.89 -7.27
CA THR A 528 7.15 -46.16 -7.68
C THR A 528 6.16 -46.78 -8.65
N ILE A 529 6.51 -46.81 -9.94
CA ILE A 529 5.78 -47.62 -10.94
C ILE A 529 6.07 -49.07 -10.59
N VAL A 530 5.11 -49.72 -9.95
CA VAL A 530 5.11 -51.18 -9.84
C VAL A 530 4.60 -51.70 -11.17
N SER A 531 5.50 -52.15 -12.04
CA SER A 531 5.16 -52.89 -13.24
C SER A 531 4.58 -54.25 -12.85
N GLN A 532 3.35 -54.53 -13.23
CA GLN A 532 2.78 -55.86 -13.29
C GLN A 532 3.18 -56.55 -14.62
#